data_7ea7737550ecba90154bc839ae2e1157
#
_entry.id   7ea7737550ecba90154bc839ae2e1157
#
_cell.length_a   1.000
_cell.length_b   1.000
_cell.length_c   1.000
_cell.angle_alpha   90.00
_cell.angle_beta   90.00
_cell.angle_gamma   90.00
#
_symmetry.space_group_name_H-M   'P 1'
#
loop_
_entity.id
_entity.type
_entity.pdbx_description
1 polymer ?
#
loop_
_entity_poly.entity_id
_entity_poly.type
_entity_poly.pdbx_seq_one_letter_code
_entity_poly.pdbx_strand_id
1 'polypeptide(L)'
;MLILGSASLAQAQSGTITYEEVVKFEIKLEGENAHLADLMPKENRSTKTLLFNEQASLYLVDQNAEKEEEVQEMAGGGAMVIKMQQPDEKFFYDIKNATSIEQREFMGREFLITTPKDTINWKLTGNQRVILEQTCMEAVTTLNEKEVKAWFTPTIGISTGPGKYHGLPGLILALDIDKGERT
;
A
#
# COMPACT_ATOMS: atom_id res chain seq x y z
N MET A 1 38.22 -37.55 -1.08
CA MET A 1 37.06 -36.90 -1.64
C MET A 1 36.83 -35.63 -0.85
N LEU A 2 37.25 -34.49 -1.40
CA LEU A 2 37.20 -33.19 -0.70
C LEU A 2 35.87 -32.53 -1.12
N ILE A 3 34.94 -32.34 -0.19
CA ILE A 3 33.69 -31.61 -0.42
C ILE A 3 33.99 -30.15 -0.08
N LEU A 4 34.20 -29.31 -1.10
CA LEU A 4 34.20 -27.86 -0.94
C LEU A 4 32.75 -27.39 -0.81
N GLY A 5 32.34 -27.08 0.42
CA GLY A 5 31.10 -26.34 0.67
C GLY A 5 31.28 -24.90 0.25
N SER A 6 30.58 -24.45 -0.77
CA SER A 6 30.44 -23.03 -1.09
C SER A 6 29.54 -22.37 -0.03
N ALA A 7 30.11 -21.59 0.86
CA ALA A 7 29.37 -20.69 1.72
C ALA A 7 28.84 -19.52 0.85
N SER A 8 27.57 -19.51 0.53
CA SER A 8 26.91 -18.31 0.01
C SER A 8 26.87 -17.27 1.13
N LEU A 9 27.60 -16.18 0.97
CA LEU A 9 27.42 -15.01 1.82
C LEU A 9 26.03 -14.45 1.50
N ALA A 10 25.08 -14.67 2.40
CA ALA A 10 23.79 -14.00 2.35
C ALA A 10 24.06 -12.49 2.51
N GLN A 11 23.91 -11.72 1.44
CA GLN A 11 23.93 -10.28 1.52
C GLN A 11 22.64 -9.85 2.22
N ALA A 12 22.77 -9.11 3.33
CA ALA A 12 21.64 -8.52 4.03
C ALA A 12 20.87 -7.62 3.05
N GLN A 13 19.61 -7.98 2.79
CA GLN A 13 18.78 -7.21 1.89
C GLN A 13 18.13 -6.06 2.65
N SER A 14 18.36 -4.84 2.19
CA SER A 14 17.66 -3.66 2.66
C SER A 14 17.38 -2.74 1.48
N GLY A 15 16.31 -1.98 1.56
CA GLY A 15 15.94 -1.11 0.46
C GLY A 15 14.83 -0.13 0.77
N THR A 16 14.53 0.65 -0.25
CA THR A 16 13.43 1.61 -0.25
C THR A 16 12.63 1.42 -1.53
N ILE A 17 11.32 1.38 -1.42
CA ILE A 17 10.40 1.35 -2.55
C ILE A 17 9.37 2.45 -2.38
N THR A 18 9.10 3.15 -3.46
CA THR A 18 8.04 4.13 -3.56
C THR A 18 6.85 3.51 -4.27
N TYR A 19 5.67 3.64 -3.67
CA TYR A 19 4.39 3.21 -4.23
C TYR A 19 3.53 4.41 -4.57
N GLU A 20 2.85 4.36 -5.70
CA GLU A 20 1.72 5.23 -5.99
C GLU A 20 0.44 4.53 -5.51
N GLU A 21 -0.25 5.13 -4.55
CA GLU A 21 -1.54 4.67 -4.07
C GLU A 21 -2.65 5.47 -4.75
N VAL A 22 -3.54 4.79 -5.47
CA VAL A 22 -4.68 5.40 -6.16
C VAL A 22 -5.96 4.92 -5.50
N VAL A 23 -6.66 5.85 -4.84
CA VAL A 23 -7.96 5.58 -4.21
C VAL A 23 -9.05 6.17 -5.09
N LYS A 24 -9.84 5.31 -5.75
CA LYS A 24 -11.01 5.73 -6.53
C LYS A 24 -12.24 5.81 -5.61
N PHE A 25 -13.06 6.81 -5.82
CA PHE A 25 -14.32 6.97 -5.10
C PHE A 25 -15.41 7.51 -6.02
N GLU A 26 -16.64 7.11 -5.72
CA GLU A 26 -17.83 7.62 -6.40
C GLU A 26 -18.51 8.63 -5.45
N ILE A 27 -18.68 9.86 -5.93
CA ILE A 27 -19.40 10.89 -5.18
C ILE A 27 -20.80 10.96 -5.80
N LYS A 28 -21.81 10.58 -5.01
CA LYS A 28 -23.22 10.72 -5.38
C LYS A 28 -23.78 11.91 -4.63
N LEU A 29 -24.10 12.97 -5.36
CA LEU A 29 -24.83 14.13 -4.84
C LEU A 29 -26.25 14.06 -5.38
N GLU A 30 -27.24 14.31 -4.52
CA GLU A 30 -28.65 14.32 -4.87
C GLU A 30 -29.22 15.75 -4.93
N GLY A 31 -30.33 15.93 -5.65
CA GLY A 31 -31.01 17.20 -5.75
C GLY A 31 -30.32 18.23 -6.64
N GLU A 32 -30.41 19.50 -6.26
CA GLU A 32 -29.90 20.63 -7.05
C GLU A 32 -28.38 20.60 -7.22
N ASN A 33 -27.67 19.89 -6.36
CA ASN A 33 -26.20 19.78 -6.36
C ASN A 33 -25.67 18.59 -7.18
N ALA A 34 -26.52 17.80 -7.83
CA ALA A 34 -26.10 16.62 -8.59
C ALA A 34 -25.05 16.94 -9.68
N HIS A 35 -25.16 18.12 -10.30
CA HIS A 35 -24.20 18.59 -11.30
C HIS A 35 -22.79 18.85 -10.75
N LEU A 36 -22.62 19.06 -9.45
CA LEU A 36 -21.32 19.26 -8.82
C LEU A 36 -20.54 17.96 -8.66
N ALA A 37 -21.22 16.81 -8.69
CA ALA A 37 -20.56 15.49 -8.60
C ALA A 37 -19.57 15.25 -9.75
N ASP A 38 -19.87 15.76 -10.94
CA ASP A 38 -18.98 15.63 -12.11
C ASP A 38 -17.76 16.56 -12.06
N LEU A 39 -17.82 17.59 -11.23
CA LEU A 39 -16.72 18.52 -10.99
C LEU A 39 -15.79 18.08 -9.85
N MET A 40 -16.17 17.03 -9.11
CA MET A 40 -15.34 16.54 -8.01
C MET A 40 -14.33 15.50 -8.49
N PRO A 41 -13.12 15.46 -7.88
CA PRO A 41 -12.12 14.44 -8.20
C PRO A 41 -12.71 13.04 -7.98
N LYS A 42 -12.51 12.14 -8.95
CA LYS A 42 -12.98 10.73 -8.87
C LYS A 42 -11.93 9.79 -8.31
N GLU A 43 -10.71 10.28 -8.13
CA GLU A 43 -9.61 9.53 -7.53
C GLU A 43 -8.72 10.45 -6.70
N ASN A 44 -8.06 9.89 -5.71
CA ASN A 44 -6.99 10.53 -4.95
C ASN A 44 -5.72 9.72 -5.14
N ARG A 45 -4.63 10.39 -5.50
CA ARG A 45 -3.30 9.80 -5.67
C ARG A 45 -2.41 10.21 -4.52
N SER A 46 -1.62 9.30 -4.03
CA SER A 46 -0.65 9.58 -2.99
C SER A 46 0.60 8.74 -3.16
N THR A 47 1.74 9.35 -2.86
CA THR A 47 3.01 8.68 -2.87
C THR A 47 3.36 8.20 -1.46
N LYS A 48 3.68 6.91 -1.34
CA LYS A 48 4.04 6.25 -0.10
C LYS A 48 5.40 5.59 -0.23
N THR A 49 6.16 5.57 0.84
CA THR A 49 7.49 4.95 0.87
C THR A 49 7.51 3.77 1.83
N LEU A 50 8.05 2.65 1.38
CA LEU A 50 8.38 1.47 2.19
C LEU A 50 9.89 1.41 2.37
N LEU A 51 10.34 1.55 3.60
CA LEU A 51 11.70 1.24 4.03
C LEU A 51 11.72 -0.17 4.59
N PHE A 52 12.68 -1.01 4.21
CA PHE A 52 12.72 -2.40 4.70
C PHE A 52 14.15 -2.93 4.85
N ASN A 53 14.27 -3.91 5.72
CA ASN A 53 15.42 -4.79 5.86
C ASN A 53 14.92 -6.21 6.24
N GLU A 54 15.84 -7.14 6.50
CA GLU A 54 15.50 -8.52 6.87
C GLU A 54 14.72 -8.65 8.19
N GLN A 55 14.75 -7.64 9.05
CA GLN A 55 14.15 -7.69 10.39
C GLN A 55 12.82 -6.97 10.47
N ALA A 56 12.69 -5.86 9.75
CA ALA A 56 11.51 -4.99 9.87
C ALA A 56 11.25 -4.18 8.59
N SER A 57 10.04 -3.64 8.51
CA SER A 57 9.67 -2.66 7.50
C SER A 57 8.86 -1.51 8.10
N LEU A 58 8.93 -0.35 7.44
CA LEU A 58 8.18 0.84 7.78
C LEU A 58 7.58 1.45 6.51
N TYR A 59 6.26 1.51 6.47
CA TYR A 59 5.51 2.14 5.39
C TYR A 59 4.91 3.45 5.89
N LEU A 60 5.11 4.53 5.13
CA LEU A 60 4.70 5.88 5.52
C LEU A 60 4.40 6.75 4.30
N VAL A 61 3.74 7.87 4.52
CA VAL A 61 3.55 8.91 3.50
C VAL A 61 4.92 9.46 3.12
N ASP A 62 5.20 9.57 1.82
CA ASP A 62 6.41 10.24 1.37
C ASP A 62 6.28 11.75 1.61
N GLN A 63 7.05 12.26 2.58
CA GLN A 63 7.02 13.67 2.94
C GLN A 63 7.67 14.57 1.88
N ASN A 64 8.45 13.98 0.96
CA ASN A 64 9.10 14.69 -0.13
C ASN A 64 8.29 14.65 -1.43
N ALA A 65 7.20 13.86 -1.47
CA ALA A 65 6.32 13.86 -2.63
C ALA A 65 5.62 15.21 -2.76
N GLU A 66 5.62 15.75 -3.98
CA GLU A 66 4.84 16.93 -4.30
C GLU A 66 3.37 16.65 -3.96
N LYS A 67 2.77 17.48 -3.14
CA LYS A 67 1.33 17.42 -2.87
C LYS A 67 0.63 17.90 -4.12
N GLU A 68 -0.02 17.01 -4.84
CA GLU A 68 -0.85 17.40 -5.97
C GLU A 68 -2.03 18.23 -5.44
N GLU A 69 -1.99 19.54 -5.71
CA GLU A 69 -3.13 20.42 -5.48
C GLU A 69 -3.99 20.37 -6.75
N GLU A 70 -5.14 19.71 -6.69
CA GLU A 70 -6.09 19.80 -7.79
C GLU A 70 -6.76 21.17 -7.79
N VAL A 71 -6.40 21.98 -8.79
CA VAL A 71 -7.07 23.24 -9.07
C VAL A 71 -8.16 22.98 -10.10
N GLN A 72 -9.42 23.10 -9.72
CA GLN A 72 -10.54 23.03 -10.65
C GLN A 72 -11.09 24.42 -10.95
N GLU A 73 -11.14 24.76 -12.23
CA GLU A 73 -11.76 25.99 -12.70
C GLU A 73 -13.29 25.82 -12.72
N MET A 74 -13.99 26.68 -12.01
CA MET A 74 -15.43 26.71 -12.04
C MET A 74 -15.95 27.48 -13.25
N ALA A 75 -17.03 27.00 -13.87
CA ALA A 75 -17.77 27.75 -14.89
C ALA A 75 -18.31 29.05 -14.26
N GLY A 76 -17.65 30.19 -14.55
CA GLY A 76 -17.94 31.50 -13.95
C GLY A 76 -16.71 32.27 -13.47
N GLY A 77 -15.50 31.74 -13.71
CA GLY A 77 -14.22 32.45 -13.46
C GLY A 77 -13.70 32.36 -12.03
N GLY A 78 -14.21 31.45 -11.23
CA GLY A 78 -13.66 31.09 -9.90
C GLY A 78 -12.82 29.82 -9.98
N ALA A 79 -11.71 29.75 -9.23
CA ALA A 79 -10.94 28.52 -9.03
C ALA A 79 -11.26 27.95 -7.65
N MET A 80 -11.64 26.66 -7.60
CA MET A 80 -11.78 25.92 -6.33
C MET A 80 -10.55 25.03 -6.16
N VAL A 81 -9.79 25.26 -5.10
CA VAL A 81 -8.66 24.41 -4.74
C VAL A 81 -9.15 23.38 -3.75
N ILE A 82 -9.19 22.12 -4.16
CA ILE A 82 -9.55 20.99 -3.27
C ILE A 82 -8.26 20.41 -2.72
N LYS A 83 -8.00 20.67 -1.44
CA LYS A 83 -6.86 20.07 -0.72
C LYS A 83 -7.35 18.81 -0.01
N MET A 84 -6.99 17.64 -0.53
CA MET A 84 -7.19 16.39 0.19
C MET A 84 -6.04 16.18 1.17
N GLN A 85 -6.34 16.34 2.46
CA GLN A 85 -5.37 16.06 3.50
C GLN A 85 -5.25 14.55 3.69
N GLN A 86 -4.06 14.01 3.44
CA GLN A 86 -3.79 12.60 3.67
C GLN A 86 -3.51 12.39 5.16
N PRO A 87 -4.12 11.34 5.79
CA PRO A 87 -3.79 10.99 7.15
C PRO A 87 -2.31 10.60 7.27
N ASP A 88 -1.63 11.04 8.32
CA ASP A 88 -0.26 10.61 8.64
C ASP A 88 -0.30 9.21 9.27
N GLU A 89 -0.57 8.21 8.44
CA GLU A 89 -0.59 6.82 8.84
C GLU A 89 0.78 6.19 8.62
N LYS A 90 1.26 5.45 9.62
CA LYS A 90 2.52 4.69 9.54
C LYS A 90 2.25 3.24 9.92
N PHE A 91 2.85 2.32 9.16
CA PHE A 91 2.78 0.90 9.41
C PHE A 91 4.18 0.36 9.62
N PHE A 92 4.48 -0.05 10.83
CA PHE A 92 5.70 -0.79 11.16
C PHE A 92 5.37 -2.27 11.26
N TYR A 93 6.21 -3.12 10.66
CA TYR A 93 6.10 -4.56 10.76
C TYR A 93 7.44 -5.16 11.18
N ASP A 94 7.45 -5.81 12.34
CA ASP A 94 8.53 -6.65 12.82
C ASP A 94 8.39 -8.04 12.18
N ILE A 95 9.21 -8.30 11.17
CA ILE A 95 9.15 -9.53 10.37
C ILE A 95 9.51 -10.74 11.22
N LYS A 96 10.50 -10.58 12.12
CA LYS A 96 10.99 -11.67 12.97
C LYS A 96 9.95 -12.12 13.99
N ASN A 97 9.22 -11.20 14.59
CA ASN A 97 8.23 -11.48 15.64
C ASN A 97 6.80 -11.54 15.09
N ALA A 98 6.61 -11.32 13.78
CA ALA A 98 5.30 -11.21 13.12
C ALA A 98 4.37 -10.25 13.88
N THR A 99 4.88 -9.07 14.23
CA THR A 99 4.12 -8.07 14.99
C THR A 99 4.01 -6.79 14.19
N SER A 100 2.80 -6.32 13.97
CA SER A 100 2.55 -5.02 13.35
C SER A 100 2.22 -3.95 14.38
N ILE A 101 2.67 -2.73 14.09
CA ILE A 101 2.32 -1.52 14.85
C ILE A 101 1.83 -0.49 13.83
N GLU A 102 0.61 -0.06 14.01
CA GLU A 102 -0.03 0.94 13.17
C GLU A 102 -0.22 2.22 13.95
N GLN A 103 0.31 3.33 13.43
CA GLN A 103 0.03 4.67 13.93
C GLN A 103 -1.10 5.27 13.12
N ARG A 104 -2.16 5.70 13.80
CA ARG A 104 -3.31 6.39 13.22
C ARG A 104 -3.66 7.63 14.01
N GLU A 105 -4.07 8.67 13.30
CA GLU A 105 -4.70 9.83 13.88
C GLU A 105 -6.22 9.72 13.79
N PHE A 106 -6.90 9.96 14.91
CA PHE A 106 -8.35 10.06 14.96
C PHE A 106 -8.77 11.20 15.89
N MET A 107 -9.53 12.16 15.37
CA MET A 107 -10.01 13.35 16.11
C MET A 107 -8.87 14.14 16.81
N GLY A 108 -7.74 14.32 16.10
CA GLY A 108 -6.57 15.06 16.64
C GLY A 108 -5.79 14.30 17.72
N ARG A 109 -6.02 12.98 17.85
CA ARG A 109 -5.26 12.11 18.76
C ARG A 109 -4.57 11.01 17.98
N GLU A 110 -3.33 10.76 18.32
CA GLU A 110 -2.55 9.65 17.77
C GLU A 110 -2.79 8.37 18.58
N PHE A 111 -2.98 7.27 17.86
CA PHE A 111 -3.14 5.93 18.43
C PHE A 111 -2.09 5.00 17.84
N LEU A 112 -1.49 4.20 18.71
CA LEU A 112 -0.63 3.08 18.30
C LEU A 112 -1.40 1.78 18.54
N ILE A 113 -1.66 1.06 17.45
CA ILE A 113 -2.38 -0.21 17.47
C ILE A 113 -1.36 -1.32 17.23
N THR A 114 -1.15 -2.17 18.21
CA THR A 114 -0.22 -3.30 18.11
C THR A 114 -0.99 -4.59 17.90
N THR A 115 -0.64 -5.33 16.83
CA THR A 115 -1.21 -6.64 16.53
C THR A 115 -0.10 -7.69 16.59
N PRO A 116 -0.03 -8.48 17.67
CA PRO A 116 0.94 -9.56 17.79
C PRO A 116 0.50 -10.78 16.96
N LYS A 117 1.48 -11.51 16.41
CA LYS A 117 1.26 -12.65 15.52
C LYS A 117 0.33 -12.34 14.35
N ASP A 118 0.53 -11.15 13.79
CA ASP A 118 -0.22 -10.69 12.63
C ASP A 118 0.08 -11.58 11.43
N THR A 119 -0.94 -12.24 10.90
CA THR A 119 -0.83 -13.19 9.79
C THR A 119 -1.94 -12.99 8.78
N ILE A 120 -1.58 -13.03 7.51
CA ILE A 120 -2.53 -12.94 6.40
C ILE A 120 -2.52 -14.29 5.66
N ASN A 121 -3.71 -14.85 5.46
CA ASN A 121 -3.87 -16.11 4.74
C ASN A 121 -3.93 -15.87 3.24
N TRP A 122 -2.80 -15.98 2.57
CA TRP A 122 -2.69 -15.83 1.13
C TRP A 122 -2.92 -17.15 0.39
N LYS A 123 -3.58 -17.07 -0.77
CA LYS A 123 -3.74 -18.17 -1.72
C LYS A 123 -3.03 -17.80 -3.02
N LEU A 124 -2.05 -18.59 -3.42
CA LEU A 124 -1.36 -18.43 -4.71
C LEU A 124 -2.29 -18.84 -5.86
N THR A 125 -2.36 -18.02 -6.91
CA THR A 125 -3.21 -18.29 -8.08
C THR A 125 -2.45 -18.98 -9.20
N GLY A 126 -1.11 -18.88 -9.23
CA GLY A 126 -0.25 -19.37 -10.31
C GLY A 126 -0.04 -18.36 -11.43
N ASN A 127 -0.75 -17.23 -11.43
CA ASN A 127 -0.53 -16.17 -12.41
C ASN A 127 0.80 -15.47 -12.17
N GLN A 128 1.41 -14.98 -13.27
CA GLN A 128 2.67 -14.25 -13.22
C GLN A 128 2.61 -13.02 -14.11
N ARG A 129 3.32 -11.96 -13.72
CA ARG A 129 3.57 -10.77 -14.54
C ARG A 129 4.92 -10.14 -14.20
N VAL A 130 5.42 -9.27 -15.06
CA VAL A 130 6.65 -8.51 -14.81
C VAL A 130 6.30 -7.12 -14.30
N ILE A 131 6.90 -6.71 -13.17
CA ILE A 131 6.77 -5.37 -12.59
C ILE A 131 8.18 -4.90 -12.24
N LEU A 132 8.59 -3.72 -12.69
CA LEU A 132 9.93 -3.17 -12.46
C LEU A 132 11.04 -4.18 -12.77
N GLU A 133 10.93 -4.84 -13.93
CA GLU A 133 11.86 -5.89 -14.40
C GLU A 133 11.93 -7.14 -13.51
N GLN A 134 11.08 -7.25 -12.48
CA GLN A 134 10.98 -8.40 -11.59
C GLN A 134 9.81 -9.31 -11.99
N THR A 135 10.06 -10.61 -12.06
CA THR A 135 8.98 -11.59 -12.21
C THR A 135 8.20 -11.68 -10.90
N CYS A 136 6.92 -11.32 -10.95
CA CYS A 136 6.01 -11.35 -9.82
C CYS A 136 5.00 -12.47 -9.97
N MET A 137 4.63 -13.05 -8.84
CA MET A 137 3.58 -14.05 -8.68
C MET A 137 2.36 -13.41 -8.03
N GLU A 138 1.18 -13.88 -8.43
CA GLU A 138 -0.08 -13.41 -7.86
C GLU A 138 -0.49 -14.24 -6.65
N ALA A 139 -0.93 -13.55 -5.61
CA ALA A 139 -1.60 -14.14 -4.46
C ALA A 139 -2.86 -13.35 -4.14
N VAL A 140 -3.89 -14.02 -3.66
CA VAL A 140 -5.17 -13.41 -3.28
C VAL A 140 -5.52 -13.73 -1.83
N THR A 141 -6.20 -12.80 -1.19
CA THR A 141 -6.80 -13.00 0.14
C THR A 141 -8.09 -12.19 0.25
N THR A 142 -8.88 -12.46 1.29
CA THR A 142 -10.05 -11.66 1.63
C THR A 142 -9.85 -11.06 3.01
N LEU A 143 -9.85 -9.74 3.09
CA LEU A 143 -9.72 -8.99 4.34
C LEU A 143 -10.87 -7.98 4.45
N ASN A 144 -11.61 -8.05 5.56
CA ASN A 144 -12.76 -7.16 5.79
C ASN A 144 -13.75 -7.15 4.61
N GLU A 145 -14.12 -8.35 4.13
CA GLU A 145 -15.06 -8.57 3.02
C GLU A 145 -14.59 -8.03 1.66
N LYS A 146 -13.31 -7.62 1.55
CA LYS A 146 -12.71 -7.14 0.31
C LYS A 146 -11.71 -8.16 -0.21
N GLU A 147 -11.79 -8.44 -1.51
CA GLU A 147 -10.75 -9.19 -2.18
C GLU A 147 -9.51 -8.32 -2.33
N VAL A 148 -8.38 -8.87 -1.95
CA VAL A 148 -7.07 -8.25 -2.08
C VAL A 148 -6.21 -9.15 -2.95
N LYS A 149 -5.70 -8.59 -4.04
CA LYS A 149 -4.81 -9.25 -4.97
C LYS A 149 -3.43 -8.61 -4.85
N ALA A 150 -2.44 -9.42 -4.52
CA ALA A 150 -1.06 -9.00 -4.35
C ALA A 150 -0.16 -9.60 -5.44
N TRP A 151 0.79 -8.80 -5.91
CA TRP A 151 1.84 -9.22 -6.80
C TRP A 151 3.18 -9.09 -6.09
N PHE A 152 3.82 -10.21 -5.81
CA PHE A 152 5.07 -10.25 -5.05
C PHE A 152 6.20 -10.89 -5.87
N THR A 153 7.42 -10.45 -5.62
CA THR A 153 8.62 -11.04 -6.21
C THR A 153 9.39 -11.87 -5.20
N PRO A 154 9.65 -13.15 -5.46
CA PRO A 154 10.51 -13.97 -4.61
C PRO A 154 12.00 -13.62 -4.74
N THR A 155 12.39 -12.83 -5.75
CA THR A 155 13.78 -12.38 -5.94
C THR A 155 14.26 -11.52 -4.77
N ILE A 156 13.34 -10.76 -4.16
CA ILE A 156 13.58 -10.02 -2.92
C ILE A 156 12.90 -10.78 -1.80
N GLY A 157 13.64 -11.62 -1.08
CA GLY A 157 13.13 -12.58 -0.10
C GLY A 157 12.64 -11.96 1.22
N ILE A 158 12.16 -10.71 1.20
CA ILE A 158 11.65 -9.99 2.36
C ILE A 158 10.14 -10.04 2.38
N SER A 159 9.56 -10.64 3.42
CA SER A 159 8.12 -10.87 3.57
C SER A 159 7.36 -9.62 4.01
N THR A 160 7.36 -8.58 3.19
CA THR A 160 6.71 -7.28 3.47
C THR A 160 6.10 -6.68 2.21
N GLY A 161 5.36 -5.57 2.38
CA GLY A 161 4.71 -4.85 1.31
C GLY A 161 4.09 -3.53 1.77
N PRO A 162 3.27 -2.89 0.94
CA PRO A 162 2.64 -1.61 1.26
C PRO A 162 1.58 -1.75 2.35
N GLY A 163 1.56 -0.80 3.28
CA GLY A 163 0.63 -0.76 4.40
C GLY A 163 0.74 -2.00 5.30
N LYS A 164 -0.42 -2.57 5.62
CA LYS A 164 -0.54 -3.76 6.47
C LYS A 164 -0.32 -5.10 5.74
N TYR A 165 0.01 -5.07 4.45
CA TYR A 165 0.09 -6.30 3.64
C TYR A 165 1.49 -6.89 3.68
N HIS A 166 1.59 -8.11 4.24
CA HIS A 166 2.82 -8.86 4.43
C HIS A 166 2.55 -10.38 4.38
N GLY A 167 3.56 -11.20 4.65
CA GLY A 167 3.40 -12.65 4.83
C GLY A 167 3.54 -13.49 3.56
N LEU A 168 3.78 -12.88 2.40
CA LEU A 168 4.15 -13.60 1.18
C LEU A 168 5.66 -13.94 1.18
N PRO A 169 6.08 -15.00 0.49
CA PRO A 169 7.49 -15.37 0.42
C PRO A 169 8.27 -14.47 -0.56
N GLY A 170 8.26 -13.17 -0.30
CA GLY A 170 8.90 -12.14 -1.11
C GLY A 170 8.23 -10.78 -0.93
N LEU A 171 8.81 -9.77 -1.59
CA LEU A 171 8.37 -8.38 -1.50
C LEU A 171 7.15 -8.13 -2.40
N ILE A 172 6.09 -7.55 -1.84
CA ILE A 172 4.90 -7.17 -2.59
C ILE A 172 5.19 -5.87 -3.36
N LEU A 173 5.12 -5.93 -4.69
CA LEU A 173 5.36 -4.77 -5.57
C LEU A 173 4.09 -4.07 -6.03
N ALA A 174 2.95 -4.75 -6.02
CA ALA A 174 1.66 -4.13 -6.32
C ALA A 174 0.51 -4.81 -5.58
N LEU A 175 -0.52 -4.01 -5.30
CA LEU A 175 -1.78 -4.45 -4.69
C LEU A 175 -2.97 -3.90 -5.48
N ASP A 176 -3.94 -4.75 -5.71
CA ASP A 176 -5.28 -4.38 -6.17
C ASP A 176 -6.27 -4.76 -5.06
N ILE A 177 -7.04 -3.78 -4.57
CA ILE A 177 -8.03 -4.00 -3.53
C ILE A 177 -9.39 -3.70 -4.12
N ASP A 178 -10.19 -4.72 -4.28
CA ASP A 178 -11.56 -4.55 -4.75
C ASP A 178 -12.40 -3.89 -3.66
N LYS A 179 -13.03 -2.77 -4.01
CA LYS A 179 -13.84 -1.98 -3.08
C LYS A 179 -15.24 -2.54 -2.92
N GLY A 180 -15.49 -3.82 -3.24
CA GLY A 180 -16.78 -4.48 -3.11
C GLY A 180 -17.94 -3.49 -3.11
N GLU A 181 -18.82 -3.52 -4.08
CA GLU A 181 -20.03 -2.72 -4.09
C GLU A 181 -20.80 -3.00 -2.81
N ARG A 182 -21.04 -1.97 -1.99
CA ARG A 182 -22.03 -2.05 -0.94
C ARG A 182 -23.40 -1.93 -1.63
N THR A 183 -24.04 -3.07 -1.85
CA THR A 183 -25.49 -3.11 -2.11
C THR A 183 -26.29 -2.72 -0.86
#